data_191d39e1b4570acffce860fb5e17400c
#
_entry.id   191d39e1b4570acffce860fb5e17400c
#
_cell.length_a   1.000
_cell.length_b   1.000
_cell.length_c   1.000
_cell.angle_alpha   90.00
_cell.angle_beta   90.00
_cell.angle_gamma   90.00
#
_symmetry.space_group_name_H-M   'P 1'
#
loop_
_entity.id
_entity.type
_entity.pdbx_description
1 polymer ?
#
loop_
_entity_poly.entity_id
_entity_poly.type
_entity_poly.pdbx_seq_one_letter_code
_entity_poly.pdbx_strand_id
1 'polypeptide(L)'
;MNAALIMKILALEFSSSQRAVAVAESENVLATVATDNLKNSPLTLIDEALQKARLDRATIEVIALGIGPGSYTGIRSAIATAQGWQLARNVKLLTTCSAKVLAAAAYANGQRGETHFIIDAQRNEYYHSTWNLTDQSQTETAPLRIIDMEAATKFESLGPDLPKVPNCQPLYPDAAILAQLVSNRTDFQPGETIEPIYLRPTEFVKAPSLRKM
;
A
#
# COMPACT_ATOMS: atom_id res chain seq x y z
N MET A 1 -20.98 16.61 -23.39
CA MET A 1 -20.50 16.39 -22.01
C MET A 1 -20.46 14.90 -21.80
N ASN A 2 -19.28 14.29 -21.88
CA ASN A 2 -19.14 12.87 -21.47
C ASN A 2 -19.40 12.80 -19.95
N ALA A 3 -20.45 12.10 -19.54
CA ALA A 3 -20.59 11.74 -18.14
C ALA A 3 -19.31 10.96 -17.74
N ALA A 4 -18.54 11.50 -16.83
CA ALA A 4 -17.39 10.78 -16.28
C ALA A 4 -17.94 9.45 -15.73
N LEU A 5 -17.40 8.36 -16.21
CA LEU A 5 -17.81 7.02 -15.77
C LEU A 5 -17.47 6.92 -14.27
N ILE A 6 -18.51 6.85 -13.43
CA ILE A 6 -18.30 6.70 -11.99
C ILE A 6 -17.77 5.28 -11.75
N MET A 7 -16.50 5.15 -11.38
CA MET A 7 -15.88 3.86 -11.04
C MET A 7 -16.08 3.55 -9.57
N LYS A 8 -16.61 2.35 -9.27
CA LYS A 8 -16.69 1.81 -7.91
C LYS A 8 -15.40 1.06 -7.58
N ILE A 9 -14.62 1.63 -6.68
CA ILE A 9 -13.27 1.22 -6.33
C ILE A 9 -13.27 0.60 -4.93
N LEU A 10 -12.65 -0.57 -4.81
CA LEU A 10 -12.26 -1.18 -3.55
C LEU A 10 -10.73 -1.07 -3.42
N ALA A 11 -10.23 -0.33 -2.44
CA ALA A 11 -8.80 -0.16 -2.20
C ALA A 11 -8.34 -1.02 -1.02
N LEU A 12 -7.24 -1.75 -1.19
CA LEU A 12 -6.63 -2.61 -0.18
C LEU A 12 -5.18 -2.15 0.07
N GLU A 13 -4.94 -1.61 1.27
CA GLU A 13 -3.60 -1.20 1.69
C GLU A 13 -3.18 -1.99 2.93
N PHE A 14 -2.35 -3.02 2.71
CA PHE A 14 -1.94 -3.97 3.73
C PHE A 14 -0.42 -4.05 3.89
N SER A 15 0.29 -3.00 3.48
CA SER A 15 1.76 -2.98 3.50
C SER A 15 2.36 -2.67 4.88
N SER A 16 1.53 -2.38 5.90
CA SER A 16 1.98 -2.10 7.27
C SER A 16 1.26 -2.95 8.30
N SER A 17 1.52 -2.75 9.58
CA SER A 17 0.75 -3.35 10.68
C SER A 17 -0.70 -2.86 10.69
N GLN A 18 -0.95 -1.64 10.26
CA GLN A 18 -2.29 -1.12 10.07
C GLN A 18 -2.81 -1.49 8.69
N ARG A 19 -3.70 -2.49 8.63
CA ARG A 19 -4.38 -2.88 7.39
C ARG A 19 -5.59 -2.00 7.17
N ALA A 20 -5.72 -1.44 5.97
CA ALA A 20 -6.83 -0.56 5.63
C ALA A 20 -7.54 -0.99 4.34
N VAL A 21 -8.86 -0.85 4.34
CA VAL A 21 -9.74 -1.05 3.20
C VAL A 21 -10.58 0.21 3.02
N ALA A 22 -10.69 0.70 1.79
CA ALA A 22 -11.61 1.79 1.46
C ALA A 22 -12.51 1.41 0.29
N VAL A 23 -13.70 1.97 0.29
CA VAL A 23 -14.66 1.90 -0.81
C VAL A 23 -14.91 3.31 -1.30
N ALA A 24 -14.80 3.53 -2.62
CA ALA A 24 -14.97 4.85 -3.21
C ALA A 24 -15.80 4.78 -4.51
N GLU A 25 -16.45 5.88 -4.83
CA GLU A 25 -17.01 6.17 -6.15
C GLU A 25 -16.16 7.28 -6.78
N SER A 26 -15.31 6.90 -7.73
CA SER A 26 -14.25 7.76 -8.27
C SER A 26 -13.41 8.38 -7.14
N GLU A 27 -13.31 9.69 -7.01
CA GLU A 27 -12.54 10.36 -5.94
C GLU A 27 -13.27 10.43 -4.60
N ASN A 28 -14.59 10.15 -4.57
CA ASN A 28 -15.41 10.25 -3.37
C ASN A 28 -15.31 8.98 -2.52
N VAL A 29 -14.62 9.04 -1.40
CA VAL A 29 -14.51 7.94 -0.44
C VAL A 29 -15.81 7.78 0.34
N LEU A 30 -16.47 6.63 0.21
CA LEU A 30 -17.74 6.31 0.86
C LEU A 30 -17.54 5.70 2.25
N ALA A 31 -16.51 4.87 2.40
CA ALA A 31 -16.21 4.20 3.66
C ALA A 31 -14.73 3.81 3.75
N THR A 32 -14.21 3.81 4.96
CA THR A 32 -12.89 3.28 5.30
C THR A 32 -12.99 2.40 6.55
N VAL A 33 -12.24 1.31 6.55
CA VAL A 33 -12.04 0.41 7.68
C VAL A 33 -10.55 0.18 7.84
N ALA A 34 -10.04 0.39 9.04
CA ALA A 34 -8.64 0.10 9.36
C ALA A 34 -8.55 -0.74 10.64
N THR A 35 -7.54 -1.58 10.73
CA THR A 35 -7.28 -2.42 11.89
C THR A 35 -5.79 -2.71 12.05
N ASP A 36 -5.33 -2.79 13.28
CA ASP A 36 -4.01 -3.31 13.68
C ASP A 36 -4.07 -4.80 14.07
N ASN A 37 -5.27 -5.36 14.13
CA ASN A 37 -5.46 -6.78 14.40
C ASN A 37 -5.17 -7.62 13.15
N LEU A 38 -3.96 -8.13 13.05
CA LEU A 38 -3.49 -8.96 11.93
C LEU A 38 -4.23 -10.30 11.77
N LYS A 39 -5.06 -10.69 12.75
CA LYS A 39 -5.90 -11.90 12.66
C LYS A 39 -7.16 -11.68 11.84
N ASN A 40 -7.57 -10.43 11.64
CA ASN A 40 -8.71 -10.13 10.79
C ASN A 40 -8.40 -10.53 9.34
N SER A 41 -9.31 -11.31 8.75
CA SER A 41 -9.14 -11.71 7.36
C SER A 41 -9.38 -10.51 6.42
N PRO A 42 -8.73 -10.46 5.24
CA PRO A 42 -9.03 -9.46 4.24
C PRO A 42 -10.52 -9.38 3.90
N LEU A 43 -11.18 -10.52 3.77
CA LEU A 43 -12.61 -10.59 3.43
C LEU A 43 -13.49 -9.97 4.53
N THR A 44 -13.15 -10.12 5.79
CA THR A 44 -13.88 -9.51 6.90
C THR A 44 -13.82 -7.98 6.82
N LEU A 45 -12.64 -7.41 6.55
CA LEU A 45 -12.45 -5.97 6.42
C LEU A 45 -13.18 -5.43 5.18
N ILE A 46 -13.15 -6.18 4.08
CA ILE A 46 -13.85 -5.82 2.86
C ILE A 46 -15.36 -5.80 3.10
N ASP A 47 -15.91 -6.82 3.76
CA ASP A 47 -17.34 -6.89 4.05
C ASP A 47 -17.77 -5.72 4.94
N GLU A 48 -17.01 -5.41 5.96
CA GLU A 48 -17.29 -4.27 6.83
C GLU A 48 -17.27 -2.95 6.04
N ALA A 49 -16.28 -2.75 5.17
CA ALA A 49 -16.17 -1.54 4.35
C ALA A 49 -17.35 -1.41 3.37
N LEU A 50 -17.75 -2.51 2.71
CA LEU A 50 -18.90 -2.55 1.79
C LEU A 50 -20.22 -2.28 2.53
N GLN A 51 -20.41 -2.86 3.72
CA GLN A 51 -21.59 -2.61 4.55
C GLN A 51 -21.69 -1.13 4.95
N LYS A 52 -20.56 -0.52 5.39
CA LYS A 52 -20.52 0.92 5.72
C LYS A 52 -20.81 1.80 4.49
N ALA A 53 -20.29 1.41 3.33
CA ALA A 53 -20.55 2.10 2.06
C ALA A 53 -21.97 1.84 1.51
N ARG A 54 -22.71 0.86 2.04
CA ARG A 54 -24.01 0.38 1.51
C ARG A 54 -23.92 -0.07 0.06
N LEU A 55 -22.83 -0.70 -0.31
CA LEU A 55 -22.61 -1.25 -1.65
C LEU A 55 -22.56 -2.78 -1.61
N ASP A 56 -23.09 -3.39 -2.69
CA ASP A 56 -22.93 -4.82 -2.93
C ASP A 56 -21.56 -5.12 -3.55
N ARG A 57 -20.97 -6.27 -3.19
CA ARG A 57 -19.72 -6.77 -3.79
C ARG A 57 -19.79 -6.83 -5.32
N ALA A 58 -20.99 -7.14 -5.87
CA ALA A 58 -21.21 -7.24 -7.30
C ALA A 58 -21.04 -5.91 -8.04
N THR A 59 -21.11 -4.79 -7.33
CA THR A 59 -21.02 -3.47 -7.94
C THR A 59 -19.60 -2.94 -8.05
N ILE A 60 -18.62 -3.59 -7.40
CA ILE A 60 -17.22 -3.21 -7.48
C ILE A 60 -16.67 -3.50 -8.87
N GLU A 61 -16.08 -2.50 -9.50
CA GLU A 61 -15.54 -2.54 -10.86
C GLU A 61 -14.01 -2.59 -10.88
N VAL A 62 -13.38 -1.95 -9.88
CA VAL A 62 -11.91 -1.83 -9.78
C VAL A 62 -11.46 -2.20 -8.37
N ILE A 63 -10.37 -2.97 -8.28
CA ILE A 63 -9.65 -3.16 -7.02
C ILE A 63 -8.28 -2.48 -7.14
N ALA A 64 -8.02 -1.56 -6.22
CA ALA A 64 -6.74 -0.87 -6.08
C ALA A 64 -5.90 -1.55 -4.99
N LEU A 65 -4.62 -1.77 -5.27
CA LEU A 65 -3.70 -2.47 -4.39
C LEU A 65 -2.47 -1.62 -4.06
N GLY A 66 -2.19 -1.46 -2.77
CA GLY A 66 -0.86 -1.11 -2.30
C GLY A 66 0.04 -2.33 -2.40
N ILE A 67 1.03 -2.29 -3.30
CA ILE A 67 1.91 -3.44 -3.56
C ILE A 67 3.25 -3.37 -2.82
N GLY A 68 3.33 -2.53 -1.80
CA GLY A 68 4.53 -2.35 -0.98
C GLY A 68 5.46 -1.23 -1.47
N PRO A 69 6.67 -1.16 -0.91
CA PRO A 69 7.28 -2.13 0.03
C PRO A 69 6.59 -2.16 1.40
N GLY A 70 6.87 -3.23 2.18
CA GLY A 70 6.36 -3.36 3.55
C GLY A 70 6.06 -4.80 3.95
N SER A 71 4.95 -5.01 4.66
CA SER A 71 4.52 -6.30 5.21
C SER A 71 4.38 -7.38 4.12
N TYR A 72 5.30 -8.34 4.11
CA TYR A 72 5.32 -9.45 3.16
C TYR A 72 3.99 -10.22 3.09
N THR A 73 3.47 -10.60 4.25
CA THR A 73 2.21 -11.37 4.33
C THR A 73 1.00 -10.50 3.98
N GLY A 74 0.99 -9.24 4.41
CA GLY A 74 -0.12 -8.33 4.16
C GLY A 74 -0.28 -8.05 2.66
N ILE A 75 0.79 -7.65 1.98
CA ILE A 75 0.77 -7.34 0.55
C ILE A 75 0.32 -8.56 -0.27
N ARG A 76 0.90 -9.74 -0.01
CA ARG A 76 0.51 -10.96 -0.72
C ARG A 76 -0.93 -11.37 -0.48
N SER A 77 -1.43 -11.15 0.72
CA SER A 77 -2.82 -11.40 1.08
C SER A 77 -3.78 -10.47 0.29
N ALA A 78 -3.44 -9.19 0.15
CA ALA A 78 -4.20 -8.25 -0.68
C ALA A 78 -4.20 -8.67 -2.15
N ILE A 79 -3.03 -8.98 -2.71
CA ILE A 79 -2.87 -9.43 -4.10
C ILE A 79 -3.68 -10.70 -4.36
N ALA A 80 -3.54 -11.73 -3.51
CA ALA A 80 -4.27 -12.99 -3.67
C ALA A 80 -5.79 -12.79 -3.60
N THR A 81 -6.26 -11.91 -2.71
CA THR A 81 -7.69 -11.56 -2.63
C THR A 81 -8.18 -10.91 -3.92
N ALA A 82 -7.42 -9.96 -4.47
CA ALA A 82 -7.79 -9.28 -5.71
C ALA A 82 -7.76 -10.21 -6.92
N GLN A 83 -6.74 -11.08 -7.01
CA GLN A 83 -6.65 -12.11 -8.06
C GLN A 83 -7.84 -13.07 -8.03
N GLY A 84 -8.22 -13.56 -6.83
CA GLY A 84 -9.40 -14.41 -6.66
C GLY A 84 -10.69 -13.69 -7.08
N TRP A 85 -10.81 -12.41 -6.77
CA TRP A 85 -11.96 -11.61 -7.17
C TRP A 85 -12.00 -11.36 -8.68
N GLN A 86 -10.85 -11.06 -9.30
CA GLN A 86 -10.76 -10.91 -10.76
C GLN A 86 -11.18 -12.19 -11.48
N LEU A 87 -10.73 -13.35 -11.01
CA LEU A 87 -11.12 -14.65 -11.58
C LEU A 87 -12.62 -14.89 -11.48
N ALA A 88 -13.23 -14.51 -10.35
CA ALA A 88 -14.66 -14.75 -10.11
C ALA A 88 -15.59 -13.75 -10.81
N ARG A 89 -15.14 -12.50 -11.03
CA ARG A 89 -16.01 -11.38 -11.43
C ARG A 89 -15.46 -10.46 -12.51
N ASN A 90 -14.28 -10.76 -13.03
CA ASN A 90 -13.64 -9.95 -14.08
C ASN A 90 -13.46 -8.45 -13.69
N VAL A 91 -13.23 -8.16 -12.41
CA VAL A 91 -12.89 -6.80 -11.95
C VAL A 91 -11.54 -6.35 -12.50
N LYS A 92 -11.36 -5.07 -12.69
CA LYS A 92 -10.10 -4.48 -13.14
C LYS A 92 -9.17 -4.25 -11.94
N LEU A 93 -7.86 -4.42 -12.12
CA LEU A 93 -6.89 -4.22 -11.05
C LEU A 93 -5.96 -3.06 -11.37
N LEU A 94 -5.69 -2.23 -10.34
CA LEU A 94 -4.71 -1.16 -10.37
C LEU A 94 -3.75 -1.33 -9.19
N THR A 95 -2.49 -1.01 -9.41
CA THR A 95 -1.46 -1.09 -8.36
C THR A 95 -0.83 0.26 -8.10
N THR A 96 -0.38 0.47 -6.87
CA THR A 96 0.36 1.67 -6.47
C THR A 96 1.46 1.28 -5.48
N CYS A 97 2.64 1.88 -5.61
CA CYS A 97 3.71 1.76 -4.62
C CYS A 97 3.23 2.35 -3.28
N SER A 98 3.35 1.61 -2.17
CA SER A 98 2.91 2.07 -0.85
C SER A 98 3.73 3.27 -0.34
N ALA A 99 4.97 3.46 -0.80
CA ALA A 99 5.73 4.68 -0.52
C ALA A 99 5.08 5.92 -1.16
N LYS A 100 4.48 5.79 -2.35
CA LYS A 100 3.70 6.86 -2.98
C LYS A 100 2.41 7.14 -2.20
N VAL A 101 1.76 6.11 -1.67
CA VAL A 101 0.59 6.28 -0.79
C VAL A 101 0.97 7.02 0.48
N LEU A 102 2.13 6.69 1.10
CA LEU A 102 2.66 7.42 2.26
C LEU A 102 2.93 8.90 1.94
N ALA A 103 3.56 9.19 0.79
CA ALA A 103 3.83 10.57 0.38
C ALA A 103 2.54 11.38 0.20
N ALA A 104 1.52 10.79 -0.41
CA ALA A 104 0.21 11.42 -0.55
C ALA A 104 -0.51 11.59 0.80
N ALA A 105 -0.41 10.62 1.71
CA ALA A 105 -0.96 10.73 3.06
C ALA A 105 -0.25 11.81 3.88
N ALA A 106 1.08 11.92 3.79
CA ALA A 106 1.83 13.00 4.42
C ALA A 106 1.39 14.38 3.91
N TYR A 107 1.25 14.52 2.59
CA TYR A 107 0.76 15.75 1.98
C TYR A 107 -0.64 16.12 2.48
N ALA A 108 -1.57 15.14 2.54
CA ALA A 108 -2.92 15.34 3.05
C ALA A 108 -2.94 15.77 4.53
N ASN A 109 -1.95 15.31 5.31
CA ASN A 109 -1.75 15.70 6.71
C ASN A 109 -0.99 17.05 6.88
N GLY A 110 -0.77 17.79 5.80
CA GLY A 110 -0.15 19.12 5.84
C GLY A 110 1.38 19.14 5.68
N GLN A 111 2.03 17.99 5.48
CA GLN A 111 3.47 17.94 5.23
C GLN A 111 3.82 18.63 3.90
N ARG A 112 4.89 19.42 3.90
CA ARG A 112 5.39 20.18 2.73
C ARG A 112 6.91 20.14 2.70
N GLY A 113 7.45 20.32 1.48
CA GLY A 113 8.90 20.33 1.24
C GLY A 113 9.50 18.94 1.09
N GLU A 114 10.81 18.87 1.24
CA GLU A 114 11.56 17.61 1.19
C GLU A 114 11.17 16.74 2.39
N THR A 115 10.74 15.51 2.12
CA THR A 115 10.25 14.57 3.12
C THR A 115 10.83 13.19 2.86
N HIS A 116 11.38 12.59 3.91
CA HIS A 116 11.94 11.23 3.87
C HIS A 116 10.93 10.22 4.38
N PHE A 117 10.74 9.15 3.63
CA PHE A 117 9.91 8.01 4.04
C PHE A 117 10.78 6.80 4.26
N ILE A 118 10.58 6.13 5.40
CA ILE A 118 11.25 4.87 5.72
C ILE A 118 10.24 3.79 6.09
N ILE A 119 10.49 2.56 5.65
CA ILE A 119 9.64 1.39 5.89
C ILE A 119 10.57 0.24 6.27
N ASP A 120 10.17 -0.59 7.23
CA ASP A 120 10.98 -1.72 7.68
C ASP A 120 11.24 -2.72 6.52
N ALA A 121 12.52 -2.92 6.19
CA ALA A 121 12.99 -3.92 5.23
C ALA A 121 13.48 -5.21 5.92
N GLN A 122 13.29 -5.32 7.25
CA GLN A 122 13.81 -6.38 8.11
C GLN A 122 15.35 -6.37 8.24
N ARG A 123 15.89 -7.10 9.22
CA ARG A 123 17.33 -7.26 9.45
C ARG A 123 18.07 -5.94 9.76
N ASN A 124 17.40 -4.97 10.40
CA ASN A 124 17.91 -3.61 10.68
C ASN A 124 18.23 -2.81 9.42
N GLU A 125 17.56 -3.09 8.33
CA GLU A 125 17.58 -2.32 7.09
C GLU A 125 16.20 -1.72 6.83
N TYR A 126 16.16 -0.64 6.07
CA TYR A 126 14.96 0.14 5.80
C TYR A 126 14.86 0.47 4.32
N TYR A 127 13.66 0.36 3.76
CA TYR A 127 13.34 1.00 2.50
C TYR A 127 13.26 2.50 2.73
N HIS A 128 13.93 3.28 1.90
CA HIS A 128 13.97 4.73 1.98
C HIS A 128 13.67 5.34 0.63
N SER A 129 12.83 6.35 0.61
CA SER A 129 12.60 7.24 -0.53
C SER A 129 12.49 8.69 -0.07
N THR A 130 12.80 9.64 -0.94
CA THR A 130 12.68 11.07 -0.66
C THR A 130 11.72 11.71 -1.66
N TRP A 131 10.84 12.54 -1.16
CA TRP A 131 9.82 13.22 -1.94
C TRP A 131 9.82 14.71 -1.69
N ASN A 132 9.56 15.51 -2.72
CA ASN A 132 9.24 16.92 -2.55
C ASN A 132 7.72 17.11 -2.65
N LEU A 133 7.10 17.53 -1.54
CA LEU A 133 5.66 17.70 -1.40
C LEU A 133 5.31 19.17 -1.53
N THR A 134 4.66 19.52 -2.64
CA THR A 134 4.20 20.90 -2.95
C THR A 134 2.72 20.90 -3.27
N ASP A 135 2.11 22.09 -3.31
CA ASP A 135 0.69 22.21 -3.67
C ASP A 135 0.42 21.89 -5.15
N GLN A 136 1.45 21.91 -6.01
CA GLN A 136 1.32 21.55 -7.41
C GLN A 136 1.64 20.07 -7.69
N SER A 137 2.50 19.45 -6.89
CA SER A 137 2.96 18.09 -7.15
C SER A 137 3.54 17.39 -5.92
N GLN A 138 3.50 16.06 -5.97
CA GLN A 138 4.19 15.17 -5.03
C GLN A 138 5.18 14.35 -5.86
N THR A 139 6.44 14.79 -5.87
CA THR A 139 7.46 14.24 -6.77
C THR A 139 8.51 13.48 -5.99
N GLU A 140 8.78 12.23 -6.37
CA GLU A 140 9.89 11.46 -5.84
C GLU A 140 11.22 12.06 -6.33
N THR A 141 12.06 12.52 -5.40
CA THR A 141 13.36 13.16 -5.69
C THR A 141 14.52 12.19 -5.52
N ALA A 142 14.37 11.17 -4.66
CA ALA A 142 15.29 10.05 -4.58
C ALA A 142 14.50 8.72 -4.57
N PRO A 143 14.81 7.80 -5.51
CA PRO A 143 14.04 6.58 -5.69
C PRO A 143 14.22 5.64 -4.49
N LEU A 144 13.23 4.77 -4.34
CA LEU A 144 13.19 3.76 -3.30
C LEU A 144 14.45 2.89 -3.31
N ARG A 145 15.15 2.82 -2.18
CA ARG A 145 16.37 2.04 -1.98
C ARG A 145 16.41 1.44 -0.57
N ILE A 146 17.33 0.50 -0.34
CA ILE A 146 17.60 -0.03 1.00
C ILE A 146 18.73 0.77 1.64
N ILE A 147 18.55 1.16 2.91
CA ILE A 147 19.54 1.81 3.76
C ILE A 147 19.65 1.06 5.09
N ASP A 148 20.76 1.21 5.77
CA ASP A 148 20.97 0.70 7.13
C ASP A 148 20.44 1.65 8.21
N MET A 149 20.52 1.21 9.46
CA MET A 149 20.09 1.98 10.64
C MET A 149 20.89 3.28 10.77
N GLU A 150 22.20 3.25 10.54
CA GLU A 150 23.05 4.45 10.67
C GLU A 150 22.61 5.54 9.70
N ALA A 151 22.35 5.18 8.45
CA ALA A 151 21.82 6.11 7.45
C ALA A 151 20.42 6.60 7.82
N ALA A 152 19.53 5.72 8.30
CA ALA A 152 18.16 6.07 8.67
C ALA A 152 18.07 7.09 9.82
N THR A 153 19.08 7.15 10.70
CA THR A 153 19.11 8.10 11.82
C THR A 153 19.60 9.51 11.45
N LYS A 154 20.07 9.72 10.23
CA LYS A 154 20.67 11.01 9.80
C LYS A 154 19.66 12.09 9.41
N PHE A 155 18.39 11.75 9.32
CA PHE A 155 17.32 12.66 8.92
C PHE A 155 16.02 12.41 9.69
N GLU A 156 15.19 13.41 9.75
CA GLU A 156 13.78 13.23 10.19
C GLU A 156 13.02 12.50 9.10
N SER A 157 12.18 11.56 9.50
CA SER A 157 11.44 10.73 8.55
C SER A 157 10.03 10.41 9.01
N LEU A 158 9.22 9.93 8.08
CA LEU A 158 7.89 9.41 8.33
C LEU A 158 7.84 7.94 7.89
N GLY A 159 7.11 7.11 8.64
CA GLY A 159 6.96 5.70 8.25
C GLY A 159 6.16 4.88 9.24
N PRO A 160 5.69 3.70 8.81
CA PRO A 160 4.91 2.81 9.66
C PRO A 160 5.83 1.96 10.56
N ASP A 161 5.39 1.73 11.81
CA ASP A 161 5.93 0.69 12.71
C ASP A 161 7.44 0.76 13.03
N LEU A 162 8.01 1.95 13.14
CA LEU A 162 9.46 2.13 13.33
C LEU A 162 9.86 2.74 14.69
N PRO A 163 9.45 2.16 15.84
CA PRO A 163 9.76 2.73 17.15
C PRO A 163 11.26 2.72 17.50
N LYS A 164 12.07 1.96 16.75
CA LYS A 164 13.52 1.83 16.97
C LYS A 164 14.34 2.88 16.22
N VAL A 165 13.74 3.59 15.26
CA VAL A 165 14.44 4.63 14.50
C VAL A 165 14.19 5.97 15.19
N PRO A 166 15.20 6.59 15.82
CA PRO A 166 15.07 7.93 16.34
C PRO A 166 14.64 8.89 15.23
N ASN A 167 13.87 9.90 15.55
CA ASN A 167 13.40 10.91 14.61
C ASN A 167 12.46 10.37 13.49
N CYS A 168 11.92 9.16 13.62
CA CYS A 168 10.85 8.68 12.75
C CYS A 168 9.49 8.90 13.41
N GLN A 169 8.66 9.72 12.77
CA GLN A 169 7.28 9.90 13.19
C GLN A 169 6.36 8.86 12.52
N PRO A 170 5.38 8.32 13.25
CA PRO A 170 4.49 7.31 12.71
C PRO A 170 3.58 7.89 11.62
N LEU A 171 3.59 7.26 10.46
CA LEU A 171 2.65 7.51 9.38
C LEU A 171 2.35 6.18 8.69
N TYR A 172 1.07 5.93 8.44
CA TYR A 172 0.63 4.70 7.78
C TYR A 172 0.11 4.99 6.39
N PRO A 173 0.36 4.11 5.40
CA PRO A 173 -0.29 4.22 4.10
C PRO A 173 -1.80 3.99 4.27
N ASP A 174 -2.60 4.81 3.60
CA ASP A 174 -4.04 4.91 3.77
C ASP A 174 -4.80 4.42 2.53
N ALA A 175 -5.80 3.54 2.73
CA ALA A 175 -6.59 2.98 1.63
C ALA A 175 -7.51 4.03 0.96
N ALA A 176 -7.98 5.05 1.68
CA ALA A 176 -8.76 6.13 1.09
C ALA A 176 -7.88 6.96 0.13
N ILE A 177 -6.66 7.28 0.55
CA ILE A 177 -5.66 7.94 -0.30
C ILE A 177 -5.32 7.07 -1.52
N LEU A 178 -5.15 5.75 -1.32
CA LEU A 178 -4.92 4.82 -2.43
C LEU A 178 -6.08 4.86 -3.45
N ALA A 179 -7.33 4.83 -3.00
CA ALA A 179 -8.50 4.93 -3.87
C ALA A 179 -8.51 6.23 -4.69
N GLN A 180 -8.19 7.37 -4.06
CA GLN A 180 -8.10 8.66 -4.72
C GLN A 180 -6.97 8.72 -5.75
N LEU A 181 -5.78 8.16 -5.44
CA LEU A 181 -4.64 8.12 -6.36
C LEU A 181 -4.90 7.32 -7.64
N VAL A 182 -5.85 6.40 -7.62
CA VAL A 182 -6.17 5.56 -8.78
C VAL A 182 -7.48 5.95 -9.48
N SER A 183 -8.25 6.87 -8.93
CA SER A 183 -9.63 7.21 -9.38
C SER A 183 -9.77 7.57 -10.86
N ASN A 184 -8.72 8.15 -11.45
CA ASN A 184 -8.69 8.59 -12.84
C ASN A 184 -7.75 7.73 -13.72
N ARG A 185 -7.25 6.60 -13.20
CA ARG A 185 -6.31 5.74 -13.91
C ARG A 185 -7.04 4.67 -14.71
N THR A 186 -6.46 4.31 -15.85
CA THR A 186 -6.97 3.27 -16.78
C THR A 186 -5.92 2.25 -17.18
N ASP A 187 -4.73 2.30 -16.58
CA ASP A 187 -3.61 1.38 -16.80
C ASP A 187 -3.79 0.08 -16.00
N PHE A 188 -4.92 -0.59 -16.26
CA PHE A 188 -5.29 -1.83 -15.61
C PHE A 188 -4.31 -2.97 -15.91
N GLN A 189 -4.08 -3.82 -14.91
CA GLN A 189 -3.12 -4.92 -14.99
C GLN A 189 -3.83 -6.27 -14.85
N PRO A 190 -3.37 -7.31 -15.58
CA PRO A 190 -3.76 -8.69 -15.31
C PRO A 190 -3.26 -9.13 -13.94
N GLY A 191 -4.08 -9.82 -13.17
CA GLY A 191 -3.74 -10.22 -11.81
C GLY A 191 -2.49 -11.09 -11.71
N GLU A 192 -2.28 -11.97 -12.70
CA GLU A 192 -1.12 -12.85 -12.78
C GLU A 192 0.22 -12.11 -12.94
N THR A 193 0.19 -10.85 -13.37
CA THR A 193 1.40 -10.01 -13.53
C THR A 193 1.70 -9.17 -12.32
N ILE A 194 0.80 -9.12 -11.33
CA ILE A 194 0.97 -8.27 -10.14
C ILE A 194 1.92 -8.96 -9.16
N GLU A 195 3.05 -8.30 -8.91
CA GLU A 195 4.05 -8.73 -7.95
C GLU A 195 4.28 -7.66 -6.87
N PRO A 196 4.58 -8.07 -5.63
CA PRO A 196 5.02 -7.13 -4.59
C PRO A 196 6.33 -6.45 -4.96
N ILE A 197 6.52 -5.21 -4.50
CA ILE A 197 7.79 -4.51 -4.64
C ILE A 197 8.81 -5.09 -3.65
N TYR A 198 9.81 -5.79 -4.17
CA TYR A 198 10.96 -6.32 -3.44
C TYR A 198 12.24 -5.74 -4.02
N LEU A 199 12.99 -4.99 -3.20
CA LEU A 199 14.31 -4.47 -3.63
C LEU A 199 15.46 -5.41 -3.26
N ARG A 200 15.21 -6.36 -2.36
CA ARG A 200 16.24 -7.32 -1.97
C ARG A 200 16.23 -8.50 -2.95
N PRO A 201 17.38 -8.84 -3.55
CA PRO A 201 17.50 -10.08 -4.32
C PRO A 201 17.11 -11.29 -3.48
N THR A 202 16.42 -12.24 -4.07
CA THR A 202 16.04 -13.50 -3.40
C THR A 202 17.30 -14.37 -3.29
N GLU A 203 17.98 -14.35 -2.16
CA GLU A 203 19.07 -15.29 -1.87
C GLU A 203 18.46 -16.58 -1.30
N PHE A 204 18.54 -17.65 -2.06
CA PHE A 204 18.19 -18.98 -1.57
C PHE A 204 19.31 -19.51 -0.68
N VAL A 205 19.10 -19.57 0.62
CA VAL A 205 20.00 -20.28 1.53
C VAL A 205 19.83 -21.77 1.25
N LYS A 206 20.88 -22.43 0.77
CA LYS A 206 20.90 -23.88 0.59
C LYS A 206 20.58 -24.55 1.93
N ALA A 207 19.56 -25.41 1.98
CA ALA A 207 19.27 -26.18 3.18
C ALA A 207 20.52 -26.95 3.64
N PRO A 208 20.83 -26.98 4.95
CA PRO A 208 21.93 -27.77 5.43
C PRO A 208 21.75 -29.22 5.02
N SER A 209 22.82 -29.86 4.54
CA SER A 209 22.78 -31.26 4.16
C SER A 209 22.27 -32.10 5.33
N LEU A 210 21.29 -32.95 5.08
CA LEU A 210 20.77 -33.90 6.08
C LEU A 210 21.96 -34.64 6.73
N ARG A 211 22.07 -34.58 8.06
CA ARG A 211 23.03 -35.41 8.78
C ARG A 211 22.75 -36.86 8.41
N LYS A 212 23.74 -37.53 7.80
CA LYS A 212 23.71 -38.96 7.65
C LYS A 212 23.61 -39.57 9.06
N MET A 213 22.55 -40.33 9.33
CA MET A 213 22.46 -41.22 10.46
C MET A 213 23.44 -42.35 10.28
#